data_0a1c1191ff33501211e54977315c9d9e
#
_entry.id   0a1c1191ff33501211e54977315c9d9e
#
_cell.length_a   1.000
_cell.length_b   1.000
_cell.length_c   1.000
_cell.angle_alpha   90.00
_cell.angle_beta   90.00
_cell.angle_gamma   90.00
#
_symmetry.space_group_name_H-M   'P 1'
#
loop_
_entity.id
_entity.type
_entity.pdbx_description
1 polymer ?
#
loop_
_entity_poly.entity_id
_entity_poly.type
_entity_poly.pdbx_seq_one_letter_code
_entity_poly.pdbx_strand_id
1 'polypeptide(L)' 'MAETYDISKATKAQEKYCTEKGYPHFAPRNGKCFSCGQNIYSEKGRTRSGKEWHGISVERASKELVTGCPFCNWSYCE' A
#
# COMPACT_ATOMS: atom_id res chain seq x y z
N MET A 1 4.85 12.62 14.56
CA MET A 1 5.52 11.32 14.73
C MET A 1 5.93 10.76 13.39
N ALA A 2 7.10 10.12 13.33
CA ALA A 2 7.58 9.54 12.09
C ALA A 2 6.77 8.28 11.75
N GLU A 3 6.40 8.14 10.49
CA GLU A 3 5.73 6.95 10.01
C GLU A 3 6.75 5.84 9.75
N THR A 4 6.33 4.61 9.98
CA THR A 4 7.17 3.44 9.79
C THR A 4 6.91 2.84 8.40
N TYR A 5 7.97 2.65 7.63
CA TYR A 5 7.88 2.03 6.30
C TYR A 5 8.57 0.67 6.33
N ASP A 6 7.77 -0.37 6.47
CA ASP A 6 8.24 -1.75 6.48
C ASP A 6 7.26 -2.57 5.66
N ILE A 7 7.72 -3.07 4.53
CA ILE A 7 6.87 -3.79 3.57
C ILE A 7 6.18 -4.99 4.21
N SER A 8 6.93 -5.80 4.94
CA SER A 8 6.38 -6.99 5.58
C SER A 8 5.34 -6.65 6.64
N LYS A 9 5.67 -5.69 7.51
CA LYS A 9 4.76 -5.26 8.58
C LYS A 9 3.52 -4.57 8.01
N ALA A 10 3.69 -3.74 6.99
CA ALA A 10 2.56 -3.06 6.36
C ALA A 10 1.61 -4.05 5.69
N THR A 11 2.15 -5.06 5.00
CA THR A 11 1.35 -6.10 4.38
C THR A 11 0.49 -6.83 5.40
N LYS A 12 1.12 -7.22 6.52
CA LYS A 12 0.42 -7.91 7.60
C LYS A 12 -0.61 -7.02 8.29
N ALA A 13 -0.28 -5.74 8.48
CA ALA A 13 -1.18 -4.78 9.09
C ALA A 13 -2.43 -4.58 8.24
N GLN A 14 -2.28 -4.48 6.93
CA GLN A 14 -3.42 -4.35 6.02
C GLN A 14 -4.27 -5.63 6.01
N GLU A 15 -3.64 -6.80 5.99
CA GLU A 15 -4.36 -8.07 6.06
C GLU A 15 -5.19 -8.16 7.33
N LYS A 16 -4.60 -7.81 8.47
CA LYS A 16 -5.30 -7.81 9.75
C LYS A 16 -6.48 -6.83 9.75
N TYR A 17 -6.25 -5.63 9.23
CA TYR A 17 -7.30 -4.61 9.12
C TYR A 17 -8.48 -5.12 8.29
N CYS A 18 -8.21 -5.70 7.14
CA CYS A 18 -9.25 -6.23 6.27
C CYS A 18 -10.03 -7.35 6.96
N THR A 19 -9.34 -8.24 7.66
CA THR A 19 -9.96 -9.34 8.39
C THR A 19 -10.87 -8.84 9.51
N GLU A 20 -10.39 -7.89 10.30
CA GLU A 20 -11.14 -7.34 11.43
C GLU A 20 -12.39 -6.57 10.99
N LYS A 21 -12.30 -5.87 9.86
CA LYS A 21 -13.39 -5.05 9.34
C LYS A 21 -14.30 -5.81 8.37
N GLY A 22 -13.92 -7.00 7.97
CA GLY A 22 -14.66 -7.78 6.99
C GLY A 22 -14.55 -7.25 5.57
N TYR A 23 -13.50 -6.51 5.26
CA TYR A 23 -13.28 -5.99 3.91
C TYR A 23 -12.44 -6.96 3.07
N PRO A 24 -12.68 -7.00 1.75
CA PRO A 24 -11.79 -7.75 0.84
C PRO A 24 -10.39 -7.15 0.87
N HIS A 25 -9.37 -8.00 0.73
CA HIS A 25 -7.99 -7.55 0.65
C HIS A 25 -7.67 -7.19 -0.81
N PHE A 26 -7.92 -5.97 -1.20
CA PHE A 26 -7.71 -5.50 -2.58
C PHE A 26 -6.24 -5.36 -2.94
N ALA A 27 -5.41 -4.94 -2.00
CA ALA A 27 -3.99 -4.71 -2.25
C ALA A 27 -3.26 -6.02 -2.57
N PRO A 28 -2.19 -5.97 -3.39
CA PRO A 28 -1.38 -7.15 -3.65
C PRO A 28 -0.81 -7.72 -2.34
N ARG A 29 -0.82 -9.03 -2.19
CA ARG A 29 -0.36 -9.68 -0.96
C ARG A 29 1.10 -9.39 -0.61
N ASN A 30 1.93 -9.25 -1.63
CA ASN A 30 3.34 -8.91 -1.46
C ASN A 30 3.59 -7.40 -1.53
N GLY A 31 2.55 -6.61 -1.72
CA GLY A 31 2.64 -5.16 -1.82
C GLY A 31 3.12 -4.65 -3.17
N LYS A 32 3.46 -5.53 -4.11
CA LYS A 32 3.96 -5.11 -5.43
C LYS A 32 2.81 -4.80 -6.38
N CYS A 33 2.78 -3.57 -6.88
CA CYS A 33 1.74 -3.11 -7.79
C CYS A 33 1.79 -3.86 -9.12
N PHE A 34 0.64 -4.27 -9.63
CA PHE A 34 0.55 -4.97 -10.92
C PHE A 34 0.86 -4.08 -12.11
N SER A 35 0.63 -2.79 -11.97
CA SER A 35 0.76 -1.83 -13.08
C SER A 35 2.15 -1.23 -13.18
N CYS A 36 2.67 -0.67 -12.10
CA CYS A 36 3.95 0.03 -12.12
C CYS A 36 5.14 -0.82 -11.63
N GLY A 37 4.87 -1.97 -11.02
CA GLY A 37 5.91 -2.85 -10.52
C GLY A 37 6.61 -2.38 -9.25
N GLN A 38 6.23 -1.24 -8.70
CA GLN A 38 6.79 -0.73 -7.45
C GLN A 38 6.02 -1.29 -6.26
N ASN A 39 6.69 -1.36 -5.11
CA ASN A 39 6.02 -1.79 -3.89
C ASN A 39 5.27 -0.63 -3.25
N ILE A 40 3.96 -0.80 -3.04
CA ILE A 40 3.11 0.26 -2.50
C ILE A 40 3.42 0.60 -1.04
N TYR A 41 4.13 -0.26 -0.34
CA TYR A 41 4.53 -0.03 1.05
C TYR A 41 5.98 0.44 1.18
N SER A 42 6.65 0.68 0.06
CA SER A 42 8.01 1.21 0.07
C SER A 42 8.04 2.65 0.57
N GLU A 43 9.09 3.00 1.31
CA GLU A 43 9.25 4.38 1.79
C GLU A 43 9.35 5.37 0.63
N LYS A 44 10.03 4.98 -0.45
CA LYS A 44 10.20 5.85 -1.61
C LYS A 44 9.91 5.11 -2.90
N GLY A 45 9.25 5.80 -3.80
CA GLY A 45 8.98 5.32 -5.14
C GLY A 45 8.78 6.49 -6.07
N ARG A 46 8.40 6.19 -7.32
CA ARG A 46 8.18 7.25 -8.31
C ARG A 46 6.78 7.15 -8.90
N THR A 47 6.14 8.31 -9.03
CA THR A 47 4.85 8.40 -9.69
C THR A 47 5.03 8.26 -11.20
N ARG A 48 3.92 8.16 -11.94
CA ARG A 48 3.95 8.11 -13.41
C ARG A 48 4.61 9.34 -14.02
N SER A 49 4.49 10.49 -13.36
CA SER A 49 5.11 11.72 -13.83
C SER A 49 6.59 11.81 -13.49
N GLY A 50 7.14 10.81 -12.80
CA GLY A 50 8.54 10.79 -12.42
C GLY A 50 8.86 11.48 -11.10
N LYS A 51 7.86 11.95 -10.38
CA LYS A 51 8.06 12.57 -9.07
C LYS A 51 8.35 11.51 -8.01
N GLU A 52 9.26 11.82 -7.10
CA GLU A 52 9.49 10.99 -5.93
C GLU A 52 8.31 11.12 -4.98
N TRP A 53 7.82 9.97 -4.51
CA TRP A 53 6.68 9.94 -3.60
C TRP A 53 6.88 8.83 -2.57
N HIS A 54 6.20 8.94 -1.44
CA HIS A 54 6.25 7.91 -0.42
C HIS A 54 5.11 6.92 -0.61
N GLY A 55 5.35 5.67 -0.20
CA GLY A 55 4.32 4.62 -0.22
C GLY A 55 3.44 4.70 1.02
N ILE A 56 2.78 3.59 1.32
CA ILE A 56 1.87 3.48 2.46
C ILE A 56 2.64 2.99 3.68
N SER A 57 2.58 3.75 4.77
CA SER A 57 3.25 3.38 6.01
C SER A 57 2.50 2.25 6.72
N VAL A 58 3.18 1.61 7.69
CA VAL A 58 2.57 0.57 8.52
C VAL A 58 1.35 1.12 9.26
N GLU A 59 1.46 2.33 9.78
CA GLU A 59 0.38 2.99 10.50
C GLU A 59 -0.85 3.18 9.61
N ARG A 60 -0.65 3.63 8.39
CA ARG A 60 -1.75 3.80 7.44
C ARG A 60 -2.36 2.47 7.03
N ALA A 61 -1.52 1.47 6.78
CA ALA A 61 -1.99 0.14 6.41
C ALA A 61 -2.83 -0.51 7.50
N SER A 62 -2.60 -0.14 8.76
CA SER A 62 -3.36 -0.65 9.90
C SER A 62 -4.66 0.10 10.18
N LYS A 63 -4.88 1.24 9.53
CA LYS A 63 -6.04 2.11 9.78
C LYS A 63 -6.92 2.34 8.57
N GLU A 64 -6.41 2.13 7.37
CA GLU A 64 -7.10 2.45 6.13
C GLU A 64 -7.08 1.27 5.16
N LEU A 65 -8.17 1.10 4.43
CA LEU A 65 -8.24 0.08 3.38
C LEU A 65 -7.44 0.57 2.16
N VAL A 66 -6.50 -0.25 1.72
CA VAL A 66 -5.70 0.06 0.53
C VAL A 66 -6.46 -0.42 -0.71
N THR A 67 -6.93 0.53 -1.51
CA THR A 67 -7.72 0.24 -2.71
C THR A 67 -7.01 0.68 -4.00
N GLY A 68 -5.82 1.24 -3.91
CA GLY A 68 -5.10 1.71 -5.09
C GLY A 68 -3.62 1.93 -4.82
N CYS A 69 -2.86 2.07 -5.89
CA CYS A 69 -1.42 2.32 -5.82
C CYS A 69 -1.15 3.81 -5.63
N PRO A 70 -0.31 4.19 -4.63
CA PRO A 70 0.02 5.60 -4.43
C PRO A 70 0.95 6.18 -5.50
N PHE A 71 1.57 5.33 -6.31
CA PHE A 71 2.52 5.79 -7.32
C PHE A 71 1.91 5.95 -8.71
N CYS A 72 1.10 4.97 -9.16
CA CYS A 72 0.53 5.01 -10.51
C CYS A 72 -0.98 5.21 -10.54
N ASN A 73 -1.62 5.32 -9.36
CA ASN A 73 -3.06 5.49 -9.21
C ASN A 73 -3.89 4.33 -9.77
N TRP A 74 -3.29 3.16 -9.92
CA TRP A 74 -4.03 1.97 -10.33
C TRP A 74 -5.01 1.55 -9.25
N SER A 75 -6.27 1.36 -9.62
CA SER A 75 -7.29 0.93 -8.68
C SER A 75 -7.35 -0.60 -8.59
N TYR A 76 -7.40 -1.12 -7.38
CA TYR A 76 -7.50 -2.56 -7.13
C TYR A 76 -8.93 -3.00 -6.82
N CYS A 77 -9.84 -2.06 -6.67
CA CYS A 77 -11.20 -2.36 -6.23
C CYS A 77 -12.25 -2.28 -7.34
N GLU A 78 -11.84 -2.20 -8.58
CA GLU A 78 -12.77 -2.16 -9.71
C GLU A 78 -13.30 -3.53 -10.07
#